data_d12ee75040409611db7aa5a42b6ef1a2
#
_entry.id   d12ee75040409611db7aa5a42b6ef1a2
#
_cell.length_a   1.000
_cell.length_b   1.000
_cell.length_c   1.000
_cell.angle_alpha   90.00
_cell.angle_beta   90.00
_cell.angle_gamma   90.00
#
_symmetry.space_group_name_H-M   'P 1'
#
loop_
_entity.id
_entity.type
_entity.pdbx_description
1 polymer ?
#
loop_
_entity_poly.entity_id
_entity_poly.type
_entity_poly.pdbx_seq_one_letter_code
_entity_poly.pdbx_strand_id
1 'polypeptide(L)'
;MNILEIKNVNIYYSGKEILRDMSIDVKKNEILCIMGPSGCGKSTLLSLINGFLTENGGEYTGDVILNGKNIRSIKPLQLRRSISTLFQDSKPFPLSIENNILYPIEFYEGKVKNRKERISNYLKDVNLYNEVKDDFKMSALKLSGGQKQRLCIARMLTTDPDILIFDEPCSSLDMENTLIIEKLIKRLSEKYTVILTTHNEEQAKRIADRTILIGK
;
A
#
# COMPACT_ATOMS: atom_id res chain seq x y z
N MET A 1 -12.51 12.63 10.92
CA MET A 1 -11.49 13.57 10.41
C MET A 1 -10.88 12.95 9.17
N ASN A 2 -10.82 13.69 8.07
CA ASN A 2 -10.20 13.19 6.83
C ASN A 2 -8.68 13.23 6.97
N ILE A 3 -8.03 12.15 6.58
CA ILE A 3 -6.57 12.03 6.53
C ILE A 3 -6.04 12.42 5.14
N LEU A 4 -6.82 12.10 4.09
CA LEU A 4 -6.52 12.42 2.71
C LEU A 4 -7.76 13.07 2.06
N GLU A 5 -7.54 14.14 1.30
CA GLU A 5 -8.57 14.79 0.50
C GLU A 5 -8.03 15.03 -0.92
N ILE A 6 -8.77 14.58 -1.90
CA ILE A 6 -8.54 14.83 -3.33
C ILE A 6 -9.64 15.76 -3.78
N LYS A 7 -9.31 16.93 -4.37
CA LYS A 7 -10.25 17.99 -4.71
C LYS A 7 -10.11 18.41 -6.17
N ASN A 8 -11.16 18.16 -6.96
CA ASN A 8 -11.27 18.56 -8.37
C ASN A 8 -10.02 18.19 -9.20
N VAL A 9 -9.52 16.95 -8.99
CA VAL A 9 -8.31 16.49 -9.63
C VAL A 9 -8.60 15.96 -11.04
N ASN A 10 -7.82 16.45 -12.01
CA ASN A 10 -7.73 15.85 -13.34
C ASN A 10 -6.31 15.33 -13.54
N ILE A 11 -6.16 14.16 -14.14
CA ILE A 11 -4.86 13.51 -14.37
C ILE A 11 -4.64 13.30 -15.86
N TYR A 12 -3.42 13.58 -16.30
CA TYR A 12 -3.01 13.51 -17.70
C TYR A 12 -1.71 12.72 -17.85
N TYR A 13 -1.57 12.03 -18.97
CA TYR A 13 -0.31 11.49 -19.49
C TYR A 13 -0.13 11.90 -20.94
N SER A 14 0.99 12.55 -21.28
CA SER A 14 1.29 13.03 -22.63
C SER A 14 0.12 13.81 -23.25
N GLY A 15 -0.52 14.68 -22.45
CA GLY A 15 -1.66 15.49 -22.87
C GLY A 15 -3.00 14.74 -22.96
N LYS A 16 -3.01 13.42 -22.80
CA LYS A 16 -4.25 12.62 -22.77
C LYS A 16 -4.82 12.60 -21.35
N GLU A 17 -6.09 12.98 -21.20
CA GLU A 17 -6.82 12.89 -19.95
C GLU A 17 -7.10 11.44 -19.58
N ILE A 18 -6.72 11.05 -18.37
CA ILE A 18 -6.93 9.71 -17.80
C ILE A 18 -8.06 9.70 -16.79
N LEU A 19 -8.10 10.71 -15.92
CA LEU A 19 -9.15 10.91 -14.93
C LEU A 19 -9.58 12.37 -14.92
N ARG A 20 -10.89 12.61 -14.73
CA ARG A 20 -11.49 13.94 -14.73
C ARG A 20 -12.28 14.18 -13.46
N ASP A 21 -12.15 15.41 -12.92
CA ASP A 21 -12.95 15.96 -11.82
C ASP A 21 -13.10 15.02 -10.60
N MET A 22 -11.99 14.38 -10.24
CA MET A 22 -11.97 13.43 -9.13
C MET A 22 -11.97 14.19 -7.81
N SER A 23 -12.98 13.90 -6.97
CA SER A 23 -13.04 14.41 -5.59
C SER A 23 -13.34 13.25 -4.65
N ILE A 24 -12.41 12.98 -3.74
CA ILE A 24 -12.45 11.84 -2.82
C ILE A 24 -11.91 12.29 -1.48
N ASP A 25 -12.61 11.99 -0.41
CA ASP A 25 -12.12 12.10 0.95
C ASP A 25 -11.86 10.71 1.55
N VAL A 26 -10.82 10.57 2.36
CA VAL A 26 -10.49 9.33 3.07
C VAL A 26 -10.44 9.64 4.56
N LYS A 27 -11.24 8.92 5.34
CA LYS A 27 -11.28 9.08 6.80
C LYS A 27 -10.15 8.28 7.45
N LYS A 28 -9.68 8.77 8.59
CA LYS A 28 -8.67 8.04 9.36
C LYS A 28 -9.21 6.66 9.78
N ASN A 29 -8.39 5.64 9.62
CA ASN A 29 -8.66 4.24 9.98
C ASN A 29 -9.87 3.63 9.23
N GLU A 30 -10.25 4.15 8.05
CA GLU A 30 -11.19 3.45 7.16
C GLU A 30 -10.46 2.60 6.14
N ILE A 31 -11.15 1.58 5.65
CA ILE A 31 -10.79 0.84 4.44
C ILE A 31 -11.62 1.40 3.29
N LEU A 32 -11.00 2.25 2.47
CA LEU A 32 -11.59 2.72 1.23
C LEU A 32 -11.23 1.79 0.08
N CYS A 33 -12.23 1.21 -0.58
CA CYS A 33 -12.03 0.44 -1.80
C CYS A 33 -12.32 1.28 -3.04
N ILE A 34 -11.38 1.27 -4.00
CA ILE A 34 -11.54 1.90 -5.30
C ILE A 34 -11.76 0.80 -6.33
N MET A 35 -12.94 0.78 -6.93
CA MET A 35 -13.32 -0.21 -7.93
C MET A 35 -13.47 0.41 -9.31
N GLY A 36 -13.36 -0.42 -10.34
CA GLY A 36 -13.56 -0.04 -11.73
C GLY A 36 -12.92 -1.05 -12.68
N PRO A 37 -13.26 -1.00 -13.97
CA PRO A 37 -12.71 -1.91 -14.97
C PRO A 37 -11.19 -1.75 -15.11
N SER A 38 -10.54 -2.75 -15.71
CA SER A 38 -9.11 -2.64 -16.04
C SER A 38 -8.85 -1.46 -16.95
N GLY A 39 -7.79 -0.70 -16.68
CA GLY A 39 -7.41 0.48 -17.47
C GLY A 39 -8.20 1.76 -17.17
N CYS A 40 -9.15 1.78 -16.25
CA CYS A 40 -9.93 2.98 -15.94
C CYS A 40 -9.20 4.05 -15.12
N GLY A 41 -7.92 3.84 -14.76
CA GLY A 41 -7.14 4.82 -14.03
C GLY A 41 -6.93 4.55 -12.54
N LYS A 42 -7.31 3.38 -11.98
CA LYS A 42 -7.10 3.04 -10.56
C LYS A 42 -5.64 3.21 -10.14
N SER A 43 -4.72 2.52 -10.79
CA SER A 43 -3.29 2.60 -10.48
C SER A 43 -2.70 3.99 -10.74
N THR A 44 -3.28 4.73 -11.69
CA THR A 44 -2.92 6.15 -11.94
C THR A 44 -3.30 7.03 -10.76
N LEU A 45 -4.51 6.85 -10.20
CA LEU A 45 -4.96 7.55 -9.01
C LEU A 45 -4.09 7.19 -7.79
N LEU A 46 -3.75 5.91 -7.63
CA LEU A 46 -2.82 5.49 -6.56
C LEU A 46 -1.42 6.12 -6.74
N SER A 47 -0.93 6.22 -7.99
CA SER A 47 0.35 6.86 -8.30
C SER A 47 0.35 8.37 -7.99
N LEU A 48 -0.78 9.03 -8.12
CA LEU A 48 -0.94 10.41 -7.65
C LEU A 48 -0.82 10.48 -6.12
N ILE A 49 -1.57 9.65 -5.41
CA ILE A 49 -1.64 9.66 -3.95
C ILE A 49 -0.26 9.39 -3.32
N ASN A 50 0.49 8.42 -3.83
CA ASN A 50 1.81 8.04 -3.30
C ASN A 50 2.98 8.87 -3.87
N GLY A 51 2.69 9.84 -4.76
CA GLY A 51 3.67 10.78 -5.31
C GLY A 51 4.56 10.24 -6.42
N PHE A 52 4.19 9.10 -7.06
CA PHE A 52 4.93 8.58 -8.23
C PHE A 52 4.41 9.11 -9.57
N LEU A 53 3.23 9.76 -9.60
CA LEU A 53 2.63 10.20 -10.86
C LEU A 53 3.57 11.06 -11.71
N THR A 54 4.13 12.11 -11.12
CA THR A 54 4.99 13.06 -11.83
C THR A 54 6.35 12.46 -12.22
N GLU A 55 6.89 11.55 -11.41
CA GLU A 55 8.12 10.81 -11.76
C GLU A 55 7.90 9.88 -12.95
N ASN A 56 6.68 9.37 -13.10
CA ASN A 56 6.27 8.52 -14.22
C ASN A 56 5.79 9.33 -15.45
N GLY A 57 6.03 10.65 -15.47
CA GLY A 57 5.67 11.53 -16.60
C GLY A 57 4.18 11.92 -16.64
N GLY A 58 3.44 11.71 -15.57
CA GLY A 58 2.06 12.18 -15.44
C GLY A 58 1.98 13.61 -14.89
N GLU A 59 0.91 14.29 -15.22
CA GLU A 59 0.58 15.64 -14.74
C GLU A 59 -0.80 15.64 -14.11
N TYR A 60 -1.06 16.57 -13.19
CA TYR A 60 -2.39 16.74 -12.60
C TYR A 60 -2.70 18.18 -12.23
N THR A 61 -4.00 18.51 -12.26
CA THR A 61 -4.56 19.75 -11.72
C THR A 61 -5.38 19.43 -10.46
N GLY A 62 -5.86 20.46 -9.76
CA GLY A 62 -6.56 20.27 -8.50
C GLY A 62 -5.63 20.06 -7.32
N ASP A 63 -6.15 19.65 -6.17
CA ASP A 63 -5.40 19.55 -4.92
C ASP A 63 -5.50 18.16 -4.31
N VAL A 64 -4.38 17.68 -3.76
CA VAL A 64 -4.32 16.48 -2.92
C VAL A 64 -3.72 16.88 -1.58
N ILE A 65 -4.49 16.68 -0.51
CA ILE A 65 -4.17 17.14 0.84
C ILE A 65 -4.02 15.93 1.75
N LEU A 66 -2.83 15.74 2.32
CA LEU A 66 -2.51 14.70 3.29
C LEU A 66 -2.28 15.36 4.66
N ASN A 67 -3.02 14.94 5.69
CA ASN A 67 -2.93 15.51 7.05
C ASN A 67 -2.98 17.06 7.05
N GLY A 68 -3.85 17.65 6.23
CA GLY A 68 -4.03 19.10 6.10
C GLY A 68 -2.95 19.82 5.29
N LYS A 69 -1.99 19.11 4.68
CA LYS A 69 -0.93 19.70 3.84
C LYS A 69 -1.06 19.23 2.39
N ASN A 70 -0.96 20.15 1.43
CA ASN A 70 -0.92 19.77 0.02
C ASN A 70 0.33 18.95 -0.28
N ILE A 71 0.17 17.80 -0.96
CA ILE A 71 1.28 16.88 -1.25
C ILE A 71 2.40 17.52 -2.07
N ARG A 72 2.10 18.57 -2.88
CA ARG A 72 3.12 19.34 -3.62
C ARG A 72 4.13 20.03 -2.69
N SER A 73 3.74 20.31 -1.44
CA SER A 73 4.64 20.92 -0.44
C SER A 73 5.40 19.91 0.41
N ILE A 74 5.12 18.61 0.26
CA ILE A 74 5.76 17.54 1.00
C ILE A 74 6.91 16.97 0.16
N LYS A 75 8.08 16.82 0.78
CA LYS A 75 9.22 16.18 0.09
C LYS A 75 8.87 14.74 -0.31
N PRO A 76 9.21 14.28 -1.53
CA PRO A 76 8.83 12.94 -2.01
C PRO A 76 9.15 11.80 -1.04
N LEU A 77 10.34 11.84 -0.43
CA LEU A 77 10.76 10.83 0.55
C LEU A 77 9.86 10.81 1.80
N GLN A 78 9.42 11.98 2.28
CA GLN A 78 8.51 12.07 3.42
C GLN A 78 7.10 11.58 3.05
N LEU A 79 6.61 11.95 1.86
CA LEU A 79 5.32 11.48 1.36
C LEU A 79 5.29 9.94 1.28
N ARG A 80 6.33 9.32 0.72
CA ARG A 80 6.44 7.85 0.60
C ARG A 80 6.70 7.14 1.92
N ARG A 81 7.20 7.84 2.92
CA ARG A 81 7.23 7.33 4.29
C ARG A 81 5.85 7.29 4.91
N SER A 82 5.05 8.36 4.71
CA SER A 82 3.68 8.46 5.22
C SER A 82 2.68 7.58 4.45
N ILE A 83 2.96 7.26 3.18
CA ILE A 83 2.09 6.45 2.32
C ILE A 83 2.87 5.28 1.76
N SER A 84 2.70 4.10 2.34
CA SER A 84 3.33 2.87 1.85
C SER A 84 2.42 2.12 0.88
N THR A 85 2.99 1.63 -0.23
CA THR A 85 2.23 0.99 -1.31
C THR A 85 2.70 -0.45 -1.56
N LEU A 86 1.75 -1.39 -1.57
CA LEU A 86 1.90 -2.73 -2.16
C LEU A 86 1.37 -2.65 -3.60
N PHE A 87 2.27 -2.72 -4.57
CA PHE A 87 1.91 -2.76 -5.99
C PHE A 87 1.42 -4.15 -6.39
N GLN A 88 0.65 -4.26 -7.45
CA GLN A 88 0.10 -5.52 -7.96
C GLN A 88 1.15 -6.62 -8.14
N ASP A 89 2.32 -6.28 -8.69
CA ASP A 89 3.45 -7.19 -8.90
C ASP A 89 4.51 -7.12 -7.80
N SER A 90 4.12 -6.75 -6.57
CA SER A 90 5.08 -6.61 -5.47
C SER A 90 5.79 -7.92 -5.16
N LYS A 91 7.12 -7.86 -5.23
CA LYS A 91 8.02 -8.97 -4.90
C LYS A 91 8.94 -8.57 -3.74
N PRO A 92 9.34 -9.51 -2.90
CA PRO A 92 10.39 -9.24 -1.94
C PRO A 92 11.69 -8.88 -2.66
N PHE A 93 12.53 -8.08 -2.02
CA PHE A 93 13.88 -7.88 -2.51
C PHE A 93 14.62 -9.21 -2.59
N PRO A 94 15.55 -9.42 -3.54
CA PRO A 94 16.36 -10.63 -3.66
C PRO A 94 17.41 -10.72 -2.54
N LEU A 95 16.94 -10.57 -1.30
CA LEU A 95 17.68 -10.57 -0.06
C LEU A 95 17.13 -11.65 0.88
N SER A 96 17.71 -11.80 2.07
CA SER A 96 17.13 -12.61 3.14
C SER A 96 15.81 -12.02 3.66
N ILE A 97 15.03 -12.82 4.40
CA ILE A 97 13.81 -12.37 5.08
C ILE A 97 14.14 -11.21 6.02
N GLU A 98 15.17 -11.36 6.85
CA GLU A 98 15.60 -10.30 7.79
C GLU A 98 15.97 -9.00 7.08
N ASN A 99 16.70 -9.08 5.97
CA ASN A 99 17.12 -7.89 5.24
C ASN A 99 15.98 -7.22 4.48
N ASN A 100 14.93 -7.92 4.10
CA ASN A 100 13.70 -7.30 3.59
C ASN A 100 13.02 -6.40 4.63
N ILE A 101 13.13 -6.73 5.91
CA ILE A 101 12.59 -5.92 7.02
C ILE A 101 13.57 -4.82 7.44
N LEU A 102 14.85 -5.16 7.56
CA LEU A 102 15.84 -4.23 8.11
C LEU A 102 16.23 -3.12 7.15
N TYR A 103 16.26 -3.39 5.84
CA TYR A 103 16.71 -2.42 4.85
C TYR A 103 15.96 -1.08 4.91
N PRO A 104 14.60 -1.04 4.91
CA PRO A 104 13.90 0.23 5.04
C PRO A 104 14.10 0.88 6.41
N ILE A 105 14.17 0.09 7.48
CA ILE A 105 14.40 0.62 8.83
C ILE A 105 15.76 1.32 8.89
N GLU A 106 16.81 0.65 8.41
CA GLU A 106 18.17 1.19 8.42
C GLU A 106 18.32 2.41 7.49
N PHE A 107 17.53 2.46 6.43
CA PHE A 107 17.51 3.61 5.54
C PHE A 107 16.96 4.88 6.23
N TYR A 108 15.92 4.76 7.04
CA TYR A 108 15.29 5.91 7.70
C TYR A 108 15.84 6.22 9.08
N GLU A 109 16.27 5.22 9.83
CA GLU A 109 16.64 5.34 11.24
C GLU A 109 18.15 5.13 11.48
N GLY A 110 18.88 4.65 10.48
CA GLY A 110 20.29 4.26 10.62
C GLY A 110 20.43 2.90 11.29
N LYS A 111 21.57 2.64 11.93
CA LYS A 111 21.92 1.33 12.49
C LYS A 111 20.93 0.86 13.57
N VAL A 112 20.30 -0.26 13.34
CA VAL A 112 19.22 -0.81 14.19
C VAL A 112 19.79 -1.57 15.38
N LYS A 113 19.34 -1.20 16.59
CA LYS A 113 19.49 -2.01 17.80
C LYS A 113 18.35 -3.02 17.89
N ASN A 114 18.56 -4.14 18.62
CA ASN A 114 17.53 -5.18 18.85
C ASN A 114 16.95 -5.76 17.54
N ARG A 115 17.81 -5.97 16.52
CA ARG A 115 17.41 -6.42 15.16
C ARG A 115 16.44 -7.61 15.21
N LYS A 116 16.78 -8.67 15.97
CA LYS A 116 15.96 -9.89 16.04
C LYS A 116 14.55 -9.63 16.57
N GLU A 117 14.42 -8.80 17.57
CA GLU A 117 13.13 -8.43 18.17
C GLU A 117 12.28 -7.64 17.17
N ARG A 118 12.86 -6.62 16.51
CA ARG A 118 12.15 -5.81 15.52
C ARG A 118 11.68 -6.66 14.34
N ILE A 119 12.54 -7.52 13.79
CA ILE A 119 12.17 -8.47 12.73
C ILE A 119 10.99 -9.34 13.18
N SER A 120 11.11 -9.94 14.38
CA SER A 120 10.07 -10.83 14.92
C SER A 120 8.72 -10.13 15.04
N ASN A 121 8.70 -8.87 15.49
CA ASN A 121 7.47 -8.10 15.67
C ASN A 121 6.78 -7.85 14.32
N TYR A 122 7.49 -7.33 13.29
CA TYR A 122 6.90 -7.12 11.97
C TYR A 122 6.42 -8.43 11.32
N LEU A 123 7.14 -9.54 11.52
CA LEU A 123 6.70 -10.84 11.00
C LEU A 123 5.47 -11.40 11.74
N LYS A 124 5.32 -11.10 13.05
CA LYS A 124 4.10 -11.41 13.82
C LYS A 124 2.91 -10.57 13.35
N ASP A 125 3.14 -9.29 13.05
CA ASP A 125 2.10 -8.38 12.56
C ASP A 125 1.46 -8.86 11.25
N VAL A 126 2.16 -9.67 10.46
CA VAL A 126 1.65 -10.24 9.22
C VAL A 126 1.41 -11.75 9.28
N ASN A 127 1.41 -12.36 10.48
CA ASN A 127 1.23 -13.80 10.70
C ASN A 127 2.24 -14.68 9.93
N LEU A 128 3.46 -14.19 9.70
CA LEU A 128 4.51 -14.94 9.00
C LEU A 128 5.56 -15.52 9.96
N TYR A 129 5.66 -15.00 11.18
CA TYR A 129 6.71 -15.34 12.15
C TYR A 129 6.87 -16.85 12.37
N ASN A 130 5.77 -17.55 12.69
CA ASN A 130 5.82 -18.97 13.03
C ASN A 130 6.28 -19.87 11.86
N GLU A 131 6.13 -19.40 10.63
CA GLU A 131 6.51 -20.14 9.41
C GLU A 131 8.00 -19.97 9.07
N VAL A 132 8.64 -18.89 9.58
CA VAL A 132 10.01 -18.54 9.18
C VAL A 132 10.97 -18.30 10.36
N LYS A 133 10.51 -18.47 11.60
CA LYS A 133 11.26 -18.13 12.82
C LYS A 133 12.59 -18.85 12.99
N ASP A 134 12.74 -20.01 12.34
CA ASP A 134 13.92 -20.87 12.46
C ASP A 134 15.06 -20.43 11.53
N ASP A 135 14.75 -19.68 10.44
CA ASP A 135 15.77 -19.19 9.52
C ASP A 135 15.40 -17.84 8.85
N PHE A 136 15.61 -16.73 9.55
CA PHE A 136 15.45 -15.39 8.98
C PHE A 136 16.48 -15.05 7.90
N LYS A 137 17.59 -15.82 7.82
CA LYS A 137 18.64 -15.60 6.82
C LYS A 137 18.30 -16.27 5.48
N MET A 138 17.27 -17.10 5.43
CA MET A 138 16.80 -17.70 4.21
C MET A 138 16.48 -16.63 3.16
N SER A 139 16.80 -16.91 1.89
CA SER A 139 16.42 -16.03 0.79
C SER A 139 14.90 -15.90 0.70
N ALA A 140 14.42 -14.66 0.66
CA ALA A 140 13.00 -14.36 0.52
C ALA A 140 12.39 -14.88 -0.80
N LEU A 141 13.22 -15.15 -1.81
CA LEU A 141 12.77 -15.74 -3.08
C LEU A 141 12.27 -17.18 -2.94
N LYS A 142 12.69 -17.91 -1.90
CA LYS A 142 12.26 -19.28 -1.61
C LYS A 142 10.88 -19.39 -0.96
N LEU A 143 10.30 -18.27 -0.51
CA LEU A 143 8.98 -18.23 0.09
C LEU A 143 7.88 -18.55 -0.93
N SER A 144 6.75 -19.10 -0.46
CA SER A 144 5.53 -19.26 -1.25
C SER A 144 4.95 -17.90 -1.67
N GLY A 145 4.00 -17.87 -2.61
CA GLY A 145 3.35 -16.63 -3.07
C GLY A 145 2.73 -15.82 -1.92
N GLY A 146 1.91 -16.47 -1.09
CA GLY A 146 1.29 -15.82 0.06
C GLY A 146 2.29 -15.36 1.13
N GLN A 147 3.36 -16.16 1.39
CA GLN A 147 4.45 -15.75 2.29
C GLN A 147 5.21 -14.54 1.76
N LYS A 148 5.53 -14.50 0.45
CA LYS A 148 6.18 -13.36 -0.20
C LYS A 148 5.35 -12.09 -0.04
N GLN A 149 4.06 -12.19 -0.26
CA GLN A 149 3.15 -11.06 -0.13
C GLN A 149 3.08 -10.56 1.31
N ARG A 150 2.94 -11.45 2.29
CA ARG A 150 2.97 -11.07 3.72
C ARG A 150 4.32 -10.44 4.11
N LEU A 151 5.43 -10.91 3.57
CA LEU A 151 6.74 -10.27 3.79
C LEU A 151 6.79 -8.86 3.18
N CYS A 152 6.23 -8.65 1.99
CA CYS A 152 6.12 -7.32 1.39
C CYS A 152 5.24 -6.38 2.25
N ILE A 153 4.13 -6.89 2.80
CA ILE A 153 3.30 -6.12 3.74
C ILE A 153 4.10 -5.81 5.02
N ALA A 154 4.82 -6.78 5.61
CA ALA A 154 5.67 -6.52 6.77
C ALA A 154 6.69 -5.40 6.48
N ARG A 155 7.30 -5.41 5.29
CA ARG A 155 8.20 -4.36 4.83
C ARG A 155 7.53 -2.99 4.75
N MET A 156 6.27 -2.90 4.28
CA MET A 156 5.51 -1.65 4.27
C MET A 156 5.34 -1.07 5.67
N LEU A 157 5.07 -1.91 6.66
CA LEU A 157 4.84 -1.48 8.05
C LEU A 157 6.10 -0.90 8.70
N THR A 158 7.30 -1.19 8.19
CA THR A 158 8.56 -0.73 8.78
C THR A 158 8.74 0.78 8.78
N THR A 159 8.04 1.50 7.92
CA THR A 159 8.09 2.97 7.83
C THR A 159 7.10 3.66 8.76
N ASP A 160 6.26 2.88 9.48
CA ASP A 160 5.13 3.35 10.31
C ASP A 160 4.28 4.39 9.57
N PRO A 161 3.65 4.02 8.45
CA PRO A 161 2.95 4.95 7.57
C PRO A 161 1.60 5.38 8.15
N ASP A 162 1.09 6.51 7.67
CA ASP A 162 -0.28 6.94 7.95
C ASP A 162 -1.32 6.18 7.11
N ILE A 163 -0.94 5.87 5.85
CA ILE A 163 -1.81 5.21 4.87
C ILE A 163 -1.09 4.01 4.25
N LEU A 164 -1.79 2.89 4.18
CA LEU A 164 -1.41 1.70 3.44
C LEU A 164 -2.22 1.62 2.14
N ILE A 165 -1.53 1.58 1.00
CA ILE A 165 -2.15 1.37 -0.31
C ILE A 165 -1.92 -0.07 -0.75
N PHE A 166 -2.98 -0.74 -1.18
CA PHE A 166 -2.94 -2.09 -1.75
C PHE A 166 -3.50 -2.06 -3.17
N ASP A 167 -2.65 -2.22 -4.17
CA ASP A 167 -3.07 -2.30 -5.58
C ASP A 167 -3.32 -3.75 -5.97
N GLU A 168 -4.58 -4.15 -6.07
CA GLU A 168 -5.06 -5.50 -6.38
C GLU A 168 -4.34 -6.61 -5.58
N PRO A 169 -4.36 -6.57 -4.23
CA PRO A 169 -3.49 -7.39 -3.39
C PRO A 169 -3.73 -8.91 -3.49
N CYS A 170 -4.85 -9.34 -4.03
CA CYS A 170 -5.21 -10.76 -4.08
C CYS A 170 -5.32 -11.31 -5.50
N SER A 171 -4.97 -10.54 -6.54
CA SER A 171 -5.19 -10.90 -7.95
C SER A 171 -4.48 -12.18 -8.40
N SER A 172 -3.37 -12.56 -7.76
CA SER A 172 -2.55 -13.72 -8.09
C SER A 172 -2.56 -14.82 -7.03
N LEU A 173 -3.45 -14.73 -6.03
CA LEU A 173 -3.54 -15.67 -4.92
C LEU A 173 -4.70 -16.65 -5.09
N ASP A 174 -4.52 -17.86 -4.55
CA ASP A 174 -5.63 -18.80 -4.33
C ASP A 174 -6.59 -18.27 -3.24
N MET A 175 -7.74 -18.92 -3.10
CA MET A 175 -8.80 -18.49 -2.17
C MET A 175 -8.33 -18.49 -0.71
N GLU A 176 -7.53 -19.47 -0.29
CA GLU A 176 -7.05 -19.58 1.09
C GLU A 176 -6.13 -18.41 1.44
N ASN A 177 -5.13 -18.14 0.59
CA ASN A 177 -4.22 -16.99 0.77
C ASN A 177 -4.96 -15.65 0.64
N THR A 178 -5.95 -15.56 -0.24
CA THR A 178 -6.83 -14.37 -0.35
C THR A 178 -7.49 -14.07 0.98
N LEU A 179 -8.13 -15.04 1.63
CA LEU A 179 -8.78 -14.85 2.93
C LEU A 179 -7.79 -14.48 4.05
N ILE A 180 -6.57 -15.01 4.01
CA ILE A 180 -5.52 -14.64 4.95
C ILE A 180 -5.16 -13.16 4.78
N ILE A 181 -4.96 -12.69 3.55
CA ILE A 181 -4.63 -11.28 3.26
C ILE A 181 -5.80 -10.35 3.61
N GLU A 182 -7.04 -10.72 3.30
CA GLU A 182 -8.23 -9.94 3.66
C GLU A 182 -8.35 -9.74 5.18
N LYS A 183 -8.18 -10.81 5.96
CA LYS A 183 -8.16 -10.75 7.43
C LYS A 183 -7.01 -9.89 7.94
N LEU A 184 -5.84 -9.96 7.30
CA LEU A 184 -4.69 -9.15 7.64
C LEU A 184 -4.98 -7.66 7.39
N ILE A 185 -5.53 -7.30 6.22
CA ILE A 185 -5.90 -5.92 5.87
C ILE A 185 -6.91 -5.36 6.90
N LYS A 186 -7.94 -6.13 7.25
CA LYS A 186 -8.92 -5.73 8.28
C LYS A 186 -8.26 -5.45 9.64
N ARG A 187 -7.34 -6.31 10.08
CA ARG A 187 -6.62 -6.08 11.33
C ARG A 187 -5.72 -4.84 11.26
N LEU A 188 -5.06 -4.62 10.12
CA LEU A 188 -4.21 -3.45 9.94
C LEU A 188 -5.02 -2.14 9.94
N SER A 189 -6.27 -2.14 9.49
CA SER A 189 -7.11 -0.94 9.49
C SER A 189 -7.48 -0.44 10.90
N GLU A 190 -7.32 -1.26 11.92
CA GLU A 190 -7.48 -0.82 13.31
C GLU A 190 -6.45 0.27 13.69
N LYS A 191 -5.28 0.24 13.06
CA LYS A 191 -4.19 1.20 13.30
C LYS A 191 -3.95 2.14 12.13
N TYR A 192 -4.05 1.65 10.91
CA TYR A 192 -3.70 2.37 9.68
C TYR A 192 -4.92 2.68 8.84
N THR A 193 -4.89 3.78 8.10
CA THR A 193 -5.86 4.00 7.02
C THR A 193 -5.49 3.15 5.83
N VAL A 194 -6.47 2.54 5.19
CA VAL A 194 -6.25 1.63 4.05
C VAL A 194 -6.97 2.15 2.82
N ILE A 195 -6.25 2.21 1.70
CA ILE A 195 -6.82 2.39 0.37
C ILE A 195 -6.50 1.13 -0.43
N LEU A 196 -7.50 0.47 -0.96
CA LEU A 196 -7.27 -0.70 -1.80
C LEU A 196 -7.99 -0.59 -3.13
N THR A 197 -7.39 -1.18 -4.16
CA THR A 197 -8.07 -1.39 -5.44
C THR A 197 -8.41 -2.86 -5.61
N THR A 198 -9.54 -3.13 -6.20
CA THR A 198 -9.92 -4.47 -6.67
C THR A 198 -10.97 -4.37 -7.78
N HIS A 199 -11.03 -5.37 -8.62
CA HIS A 199 -12.14 -5.58 -9.56
C HIS A 199 -13.12 -6.66 -9.05
N ASN A 200 -12.85 -7.26 -7.88
CA ASN A 200 -13.67 -8.30 -7.27
C ASN A 200 -14.66 -7.68 -6.27
N GLU A 201 -15.95 -7.63 -6.65
CA GLU A 201 -17.02 -7.06 -5.82
C GLU A 201 -17.19 -7.79 -4.48
N GLU A 202 -17.06 -9.11 -4.48
CA GLU A 202 -17.20 -9.91 -3.26
C GLU A 202 -16.07 -9.62 -2.26
N GLN A 203 -14.85 -9.41 -2.75
CA GLN A 203 -13.75 -8.96 -1.92
C GLN A 203 -14.05 -7.59 -1.31
N ALA A 204 -14.46 -6.62 -2.13
CA ALA A 204 -14.81 -5.28 -1.65
C ALA A 204 -15.89 -5.34 -0.56
N LYS A 205 -16.96 -6.11 -0.77
CA LYS A 205 -18.05 -6.31 0.23
C LYS A 205 -17.56 -6.92 1.54
N ARG A 206 -16.57 -7.83 1.48
CA ARG A 206 -16.04 -8.49 2.70
C ARG A 206 -15.18 -7.57 3.55
N ILE A 207 -14.40 -6.67 2.94
CA ILE A 207 -13.35 -5.96 3.69
C ILE A 207 -13.48 -4.45 3.73
N ALA A 208 -14.16 -3.81 2.75
CA ALA A 208 -14.22 -2.35 2.68
C ALA A 208 -15.30 -1.76 3.60
N ASP A 209 -14.98 -0.64 4.24
CA ASP A 209 -15.97 0.18 4.95
C ASP A 209 -16.74 1.05 3.96
N ARG A 210 -16.08 1.47 2.88
CA ARG A 210 -16.67 2.28 1.81
C ARG A 210 -16.04 1.93 0.46
N THR A 211 -16.89 1.92 -0.58
CA THR A 211 -16.46 1.65 -1.95
C THR A 211 -16.80 2.84 -2.85
N ILE A 212 -15.87 3.22 -3.72
CA ILE A 212 -16.09 4.18 -4.79
C ILE A 212 -15.85 3.50 -6.13
N LEU A 213 -16.63 3.91 -7.14
CA LEU A 213 -16.50 3.42 -8.51
C LEU A 213 -15.86 4.51 -9.38
N ILE A 214 -14.83 4.15 -10.15
CA ILE A 214 -14.21 5.04 -11.13
C ILE A 214 -14.31 4.43 -12.54
N GLY A 215 -14.31 5.30 -13.56
CA GLY A 215 -14.31 4.85 -14.96
C GLY A 215 -15.70 4.56 -15.52
N LYS A 216 -16.73 5.27 -15.03
CA LYS A 216 -18.03 5.36 -15.71
C LYS A 216 -18.04 6.54 -16.67
#